data_13ed0716cff47a466c398c57643942a1
#
_entry.id   13ed0716cff47a466c398c57643942a1
#
_cell.length_a   1.000
_cell.length_b   1.000
_cell.length_c   1.000
_cell.angle_alpha   90.00
_cell.angle_beta   90.00
_cell.angle_gamma   90.00
#
_symmetry.space_group_name_H-M   'P 1'
#
loop_
_entity.id
_entity.type
_entity.pdbx_description
1 polymer ?
#
loop_
_entity_poly.entity_id
_entity_poly.type
_entity_poly.pdbx_seq_one_letter_code
_entity_poly.pdbx_strand_id
1 'polypeptide(L)'
;MILSLQGCMAVGKTTAIKYLQKNAPYINVSYEDHTDVIEEVKRRGLDKNIYQDYLEIQKLWLHKEVERYQKAIEFPCSIMDFGAEEIEFYTINYPKSIGADWEIENALKRELDEVRKCMPDRILFLDASDEVLRSHKQNDSTRTRNFFEHHLQYMMPLKRAWFIRRENVDVLRVDDLSAEEVGQKVKEWCDIYRR
;
A
#
# COMPACT_ATOMS: atom_id res chain seq x y z
N MET A 1 9.86 15.50 0.96
CA MET A 1 8.92 15.00 -0.07
C MET A 1 8.68 13.52 0.17
N ILE A 2 7.45 13.14 0.43
CA ILE A 2 7.05 11.74 0.61
C ILE A 2 6.20 11.32 -0.59
N LEU A 3 6.70 10.37 -1.35
CA LEU A 3 6.03 9.73 -2.48
C LEU A 3 5.54 8.35 -2.06
N SER A 4 4.43 7.87 -2.63
CA SER A 4 3.93 6.52 -2.39
C SER A 4 3.61 5.80 -3.69
N LEU A 5 3.92 4.51 -3.74
CA LEU A 5 3.61 3.63 -4.85
C LEU A 5 2.45 2.71 -4.48
N GLN A 6 1.32 2.87 -5.15
CA GLN A 6 0.10 2.15 -4.90
C GLN A 6 -0.28 1.18 -6.01
N GLY A 7 -1.26 0.33 -5.78
CA GLY A 7 -1.82 -0.58 -6.77
C GLY A 7 -2.14 -1.97 -6.22
N CYS A 8 -2.64 -2.84 -7.06
CA CYS A 8 -3.02 -4.21 -6.71
C CYS A 8 -1.80 -5.06 -6.28
N MET A 9 -2.08 -6.19 -5.63
CA MET A 9 -1.10 -7.27 -5.54
C MET A 9 -0.71 -7.71 -6.96
N ALA A 10 0.55 -8.09 -7.15
CA ALA A 10 1.14 -8.52 -8.42
C ALA A 10 1.26 -7.43 -9.52
N VAL A 11 0.89 -6.18 -9.29
CA VAL A 11 1.01 -5.10 -10.29
C VAL A 11 2.46 -4.67 -10.59
N GLY A 12 3.45 -5.13 -9.81
CA GLY A 12 4.86 -4.84 -10.05
C GLY A 12 5.50 -3.80 -9.12
N LYS A 13 4.83 -3.33 -8.06
CA LYS A 13 5.37 -2.34 -7.10
C LYS A 13 6.77 -2.67 -6.60
N THR A 14 6.95 -3.84 -6.02
CA THR A 14 8.25 -4.25 -5.46
C THR A 14 9.35 -4.32 -6.54
N THR A 15 9.01 -4.68 -7.78
CA THR A 15 9.96 -4.70 -8.90
C THR A 15 10.38 -3.29 -9.28
N ALA A 16 9.42 -2.36 -9.35
CA ALA A 16 9.70 -0.94 -9.61
C ALA A 16 10.56 -0.31 -8.50
N ILE A 17 10.28 -0.64 -7.24
CA ILE A 17 11.09 -0.19 -6.10
C ILE A 17 12.54 -0.71 -6.18
N LYS A 18 12.74 -1.99 -6.53
CA LYS A 18 14.09 -2.54 -6.76
C LYS A 18 14.83 -1.86 -7.93
N TYR A 19 14.08 -1.49 -8.97
CA TYR A 19 14.64 -0.71 -10.08
C TYR A 19 15.12 0.67 -9.60
N LEU A 20 14.31 1.37 -8.79
CA LEU A 20 14.68 2.66 -8.20
C LEU A 20 15.95 2.57 -7.34
N GLN A 21 16.06 1.58 -6.48
CA GLN A 21 17.26 1.39 -5.64
C GLN A 21 18.54 1.32 -6.47
N LYS A 22 18.46 0.68 -7.64
CA LYS A 22 19.60 0.53 -8.53
C LYS A 22 19.87 1.79 -9.36
N ASN A 23 18.83 2.48 -9.83
CA ASN A 23 18.91 3.52 -10.87
C ASN A 23 18.65 4.94 -10.35
N ALA A 24 18.25 5.09 -9.08
CA ALA A 24 17.97 6.36 -8.44
C ALA A 24 18.38 6.36 -6.95
N PRO A 25 19.68 6.13 -6.63
CA PRO A 25 20.16 5.99 -5.24
C PRO A 25 20.01 7.26 -4.40
N TYR A 26 19.64 8.37 -5.01
CA TYR A 26 19.32 9.65 -4.37
C TYR A 26 17.89 9.72 -3.82
N ILE A 27 17.05 8.70 -4.05
CA ILE A 27 15.72 8.57 -3.48
C ILE A 27 15.79 7.52 -2.39
N ASN A 28 15.42 7.90 -1.17
CA ASN A 28 15.29 6.93 -0.09
C ASN A 28 14.09 6.01 -0.35
N VAL A 29 14.29 4.71 -0.16
CA VAL A 29 13.23 3.71 -0.30
C VAL A 29 12.79 3.22 1.07
N SER A 30 11.52 3.42 1.40
CA SER A 30 10.89 2.89 2.60
C SER A 30 10.05 1.67 2.25
N TYR A 31 10.62 0.48 2.46
CA TYR A 31 9.91 -0.79 2.27
C TYR A 31 8.84 -1.01 3.33
N GLU A 32 7.80 -1.75 2.94
CA GLU A 32 6.90 -2.39 3.90
C GLU A 32 7.68 -3.43 4.73
N ASP A 33 7.81 -3.17 6.02
CA ASP A 33 8.30 -4.16 6.99
C ASP A 33 7.36 -4.19 8.19
N HIS A 34 6.53 -5.21 8.22
CA HIS A 34 5.50 -5.41 9.25
C HIS A 34 5.69 -6.75 9.99
N THR A 35 6.89 -7.30 9.96
CA THR A 35 7.20 -8.61 10.57
C THR A 35 6.83 -8.61 12.04
N ASP A 36 7.19 -7.55 12.77
CA ASP A 36 6.89 -7.38 14.19
C ASP A 36 5.38 -7.32 14.48
N VAL A 37 4.60 -6.63 13.65
CA VAL A 37 3.13 -6.60 13.78
C VAL A 37 2.54 -7.99 13.55
N ILE A 38 2.99 -8.70 12.52
CA ILE A 38 2.52 -10.06 12.21
C ILE A 38 2.84 -11.02 13.36
N GLU A 39 4.04 -10.93 13.93
CA GLU A 39 4.46 -11.74 15.08
C GLU A 39 3.62 -11.43 16.32
N GLU A 40 3.34 -10.16 16.59
CA GLU A 40 2.52 -9.75 17.75
C GLU A 40 1.06 -10.21 17.58
N VAL A 41 0.47 -10.09 16.39
CA VAL A 41 -0.88 -10.60 16.08
C VAL A 41 -0.95 -12.11 16.33
N LYS A 42 0.04 -12.87 15.86
CA LYS A 42 0.13 -14.33 16.10
C LYS A 42 0.30 -14.64 17.58
N ARG A 43 1.20 -13.96 18.28
CA ARG A 43 1.46 -14.14 19.72
C ARG A 43 0.21 -13.92 20.57
N ARG A 44 -0.61 -12.92 20.19
CA ARG A 44 -1.87 -12.59 20.89
C ARG A 44 -3.03 -13.46 20.44
N GLY A 45 -2.90 -14.26 19.35
CA GLY A 45 -3.96 -15.09 18.79
C GLY A 45 -5.14 -14.30 18.24
N LEU A 46 -4.89 -13.09 17.69
CA LEU A 46 -5.94 -12.21 17.20
C LEU A 46 -6.47 -12.67 15.83
N ASP A 47 -7.79 -12.67 15.67
CA ASP A 47 -8.48 -12.99 14.41
C ASP A 47 -9.08 -11.72 13.79
N LYS A 48 -8.63 -11.38 12.59
CA LYS A 48 -9.12 -10.22 11.84
C LYS A 48 -10.61 -10.25 11.47
N ASN A 49 -11.27 -11.41 11.62
CA ASN A 49 -12.70 -11.58 11.37
C ASN A 49 -13.56 -11.36 12.64
N ILE A 50 -12.93 -11.11 13.78
CA ILE A 50 -13.58 -10.77 15.04
C ILE A 50 -13.40 -9.28 15.28
N TYR A 51 -14.50 -8.53 15.50
CA TYR A 51 -14.48 -7.07 15.58
C TYR A 51 -13.46 -6.51 16.57
N GLN A 52 -13.44 -7.02 17.81
CA GLN A 52 -12.53 -6.52 18.85
C GLN A 52 -11.06 -6.81 18.51
N ASP A 53 -10.79 -8.00 18.01
CA ASP A 53 -9.44 -8.39 17.56
C ASP A 53 -9.01 -7.56 16.35
N TYR A 54 -9.93 -7.29 15.43
CA TYR A 54 -9.67 -6.42 14.28
C TYR A 54 -9.25 -5.03 14.72
N LEU A 55 -9.93 -4.42 15.68
CA LEU A 55 -9.54 -3.11 16.21
C LEU A 55 -8.11 -3.14 16.78
N GLU A 56 -7.78 -4.17 17.57
CA GLU A 56 -6.44 -4.32 18.11
C GLU A 56 -5.37 -4.53 17.02
N ILE A 57 -5.67 -5.34 16.00
CA ILE A 57 -4.80 -5.53 14.84
C ILE A 57 -4.58 -4.19 14.13
N GLN A 58 -5.65 -3.43 13.85
CA GLN A 58 -5.52 -2.16 13.13
C GLN A 58 -4.75 -1.11 13.93
N LYS A 59 -4.87 -1.05 15.25
CA LYS A 59 -4.04 -0.18 16.10
C LYS A 59 -2.55 -0.46 15.91
N LEU A 60 -2.17 -1.73 15.86
CA LEU A 60 -0.76 -2.10 15.62
C LEU A 60 -0.28 -1.64 14.24
N TRP A 61 -1.08 -1.86 13.19
CA TRP A 61 -0.75 -1.44 11.83
C TRP A 61 -0.66 0.08 11.69
N LEU A 62 -1.65 0.81 12.21
CA LEU A 62 -1.70 2.28 12.17
C LEU A 62 -0.50 2.89 12.91
N HIS A 63 -0.16 2.37 14.09
CA HIS A 63 0.99 2.83 14.87
C HIS A 63 2.30 2.57 14.12
N LYS A 64 2.48 1.37 13.58
CA LYS A 64 3.68 1.01 12.81
C LYS A 64 3.88 1.92 11.59
N GLU A 65 2.80 2.30 10.93
CA GLU A 65 2.87 3.17 9.76
C GLU A 65 3.30 4.59 10.14
N VAL A 66 2.83 5.12 11.27
CA VAL A 66 3.30 6.41 11.79
C VAL A 66 4.82 6.36 12.05
N GLU A 67 5.33 5.30 12.68
CA GLU A 67 6.78 5.13 12.90
C GLU A 67 7.56 5.07 11.58
N ARG A 68 7.03 4.37 10.57
CA ARG A 68 7.66 4.24 9.25
C ARG A 68 7.72 5.58 8.53
N TYR A 69 6.65 6.35 8.59
CA TYR A 69 6.59 7.70 8.03
C TYR A 69 7.61 8.63 8.71
N GLN A 70 7.72 8.60 10.05
CA GLN A 70 8.70 9.42 10.79
C GLN A 70 10.14 9.16 10.34
N LYS A 71 10.49 7.93 10.02
CA LYS A 71 11.81 7.59 9.45
C LYS A 71 11.95 8.08 8.01
N ALA A 72 10.88 8.02 7.21
CA ALA A 72 10.91 8.45 5.82
C ALA A 72 11.11 9.96 5.66
N ILE A 73 10.54 10.78 6.54
CA ILE A 73 10.68 12.25 6.47
C ILE A 73 12.07 12.77 6.87
N GLU A 74 12.95 11.93 7.42
CA GLU A 74 14.34 12.29 7.69
C GLU A 74 15.16 12.51 6.41
N PHE A 75 14.66 12.04 5.27
CA PHE A 75 15.32 12.17 3.97
C PHE A 75 14.66 13.26 3.10
N PRO A 76 15.43 13.94 2.25
CA PRO A 76 14.90 14.98 1.37
C PRO A 76 13.77 14.49 0.45
N CYS A 77 13.87 13.24 -0.03
CA CYS A 77 12.86 12.57 -0.82
C CYS A 77 12.83 11.08 -0.49
N SER A 78 11.67 10.57 -0.14
CA SER A 78 11.43 9.14 0.10
C SER A 78 10.28 8.64 -0.77
N ILE A 79 10.43 7.41 -1.29
CA ILE A 79 9.31 6.65 -1.87
C ILE A 79 8.95 5.50 -0.93
N MET A 80 7.68 5.37 -0.61
CA MET A 80 7.14 4.30 0.22
C MET A 80 6.53 3.21 -0.67
N ASP A 81 6.90 1.93 -0.42
CA ASP A 81 6.17 0.78 -0.98
C ASP A 81 4.83 0.72 -0.24
N PHE A 82 3.85 1.43 -0.73
CA PHE A 82 2.67 2.04 -0.12
C PHE A 82 2.94 2.75 1.23
N GLY A 83 2.04 3.62 1.66
CA GLY A 83 2.18 4.44 2.85
C GLY A 83 0.92 4.42 3.73
N ALA A 84 0.78 5.48 4.52
CA ALA A 84 -0.34 5.70 5.44
C ALA A 84 -1.72 5.58 4.77
N GLU A 85 -1.80 5.95 3.51
CA GLU A 85 -3.02 5.88 2.70
C GLU A 85 -3.51 4.46 2.45
N GLU A 86 -2.59 3.48 2.39
CA GLU A 86 -2.94 2.07 2.25
C GLU A 86 -3.49 1.51 3.55
N ILE A 87 -2.83 1.83 4.65
CA ILE A 87 -3.24 1.34 5.96
C ILE A 87 -4.61 1.94 6.34
N GLU A 88 -4.82 3.24 6.10
CA GLU A 88 -6.15 3.85 6.27
C GLU A 88 -7.19 3.16 5.40
N PHE A 89 -6.90 2.97 4.09
CA PHE A 89 -7.79 2.31 3.16
C PHE A 89 -8.21 0.92 3.65
N TYR A 90 -7.23 0.09 4.03
CA TYR A 90 -7.50 -1.26 4.52
C TYR A 90 -8.29 -1.26 5.82
N THR A 91 -7.91 -0.42 6.77
CA THR A 91 -8.59 -0.30 8.06
C THR A 91 -10.09 -0.04 7.90
N ILE A 92 -10.46 0.86 6.96
CA ILE A 92 -11.86 1.26 6.76
C ILE A 92 -12.62 0.30 5.84
N ASN A 93 -11.94 -0.30 4.86
CA ASN A 93 -12.64 -1.00 3.78
C ASN A 93 -12.55 -2.54 3.83
N TYR A 94 -11.62 -3.12 4.59
CA TYR A 94 -11.57 -4.58 4.74
C TYR A 94 -12.87 -5.14 5.34
N PRO A 95 -13.48 -4.56 6.40
CA PRO A 95 -14.77 -5.03 6.90
C PRO A 95 -15.86 -5.06 5.82
N LYS A 96 -15.94 -4.00 5.00
CA LYS A 96 -16.90 -3.93 3.88
C LYS A 96 -16.69 -5.07 2.87
N SER A 97 -15.44 -5.46 2.62
CA SER A 97 -15.10 -6.53 1.68
C SER A 97 -15.53 -7.93 2.14
N ILE A 98 -15.77 -8.10 3.43
CA ILE A 98 -16.28 -9.33 4.04
C ILE A 98 -17.74 -9.23 4.47
N GLY A 99 -18.43 -8.15 4.09
CA GLY A 99 -19.85 -7.90 4.44
C GLY A 99 -20.10 -7.53 5.89
N ALA A 100 -19.06 -7.11 6.63
CA ALA A 100 -19.21 -6.66 8.01
C ALA A 100 -19.54 -5.16 8.07
N ASP A 101 -20.54 -4.81 8.88
CA ASP A 101 -20.95 -3.44 9.14
C ASP A 101 -20.38 -2.98 10.51
N TRP A 102 -19.09 -2.64 10.50
CA TRP A 102 -18.36 -2.25 11.71
C TRP A 102 -18.10 -0.74 11.74
N GLU A 103 -18.34 -0.11 12.87
CA GLU A 103 -18.12 1.32 13.13
C GLU A 103 -16.63 1.66 13.34
N ILE A 104 -15.79 1.33 12.33
CA ILE A 104 -14.33 1.43 12.44
C ILE A 104 -13.85 2.87 12.64
N GLU A 105 -14.37 3.83 11.88
CA GLU A 105 -13.89 5.21 11.93
C GLU A 105 -14.15 5.86 13.29
N ASN A 106 -15.25 5.50 13.95
CA ASN A 106 -15.54 5.96 15.29
C ASN A 106 -14.66 5.24 16.33
N ALA A 107 -14.53 3.91 16.20
CA ALA A 107 -13.77 3.09 17.15
C ALA A 107 -12.26 3.38 17.13
N LEU A 108 -11.70 3.72 15.96
CA LEU A 108 -10.28 4.00 15.77
C LEU A 108 -10.01 5.46 15.41
N LYS A 109 -10.90 6.36 15.80
CA LYS A 109 -10.80 7.78 15.42
C LYS A 109 -9.44 8.39 15.75
N ARG A 110 -8.92 8.13 16.93
CA ARG A 110 -7.64 8.67 17.38
C ARG A 110 -6.48 8.18 16.51
N GLU A 111 -6.39 6.88 16.29
CA GLU A 111 -5.33 6.24 15.51
C GLU A 111 -5.42 6.63 14.02
N LEU A 112 -6.63 6.75 13.48
CA LEU A 112 -6.85 7.25 12.13
C LEU A 112 -6.47 8.74 12.00
N ASP A 113 -6.79 9.58 12.97
CA ASP A 113 -6.40 10.99 12.98
C ASP A 113 -4.87 11.15 13.01
N GLU A 114 -4.13 10.25 13.69
CA GLU A 114 -2.66 10.26 13.68
C GLU A 114 -2.08 9.81 12.32
N VAL A 115 -2.57 8.72 11.76
CA VAL A 115 -2.07 8.23 10.46
C VAL A 115 -2.40 9.19 9.32
N ARG A 116 -3.51 9.93 9.40
CA ARG A 116 -3.89 10.95 8.42
C ARG A 116 -2.91 12.12 8.35
N LYS A 117 -2.13 12.36 9.40
CA LYS A 117 -1.02 13.35 9.38
C LYS A 117 0.21 12.84 8.64
N CYS A 118 0.24 11.55 8.32
CA CYS A 118 1.35 10.86 7.68
C CYS A 118 1.09 10.55 6.19
N MET A 119 0.10 11.22 5.58
CA MET A 119 -0.23 10.99 4.16
C MET A 119 0.91 11.43 3.25
N PRO A 120 1.17 10.70 2.14
CA PRO A 120 2.17 11.09 1.17
C PRO A 120 1.77 12.37 0.43
N ASP A 121 2.76 13.14 0.01
CA ASP A 121 2.54 14.34 -0.81
C ASP A 121 1.95 13.98 -2.18
N ARG A 122 2.45 12.88 -2.79
CA ARG A 122 1.96 12.36 -4.08
C ARG A 122 1.92 10.83 -4.07
N ILE A 123 0.97 10.28 -4.81
CA ILE A 123 0.75 8.84 -4.95
C ILE A 123 0.79 8.48 -6.42
N LEU A 124 1.57 7.47 -6.80
CA LEU A 124 1.48 6.84 -8.11
C LEU A 124 0.72 5.52 -7.98
N PHE A 125 -0.47 5.47 -8.56
CA PHE A 125 -1.30 4.28 -8.58
C PHE A 125 -1.02 3.47 -9.84
N LEU A 126 -0.35 2.31 -9.67
CA LEU A 126 -0.17 1.34 -10.75
C LEU A 126 -1.46 0.56 -10.93
N ASP A 127 -2.07 0.65 -12.10
CA ASP A 127 -3.30 -0.06 -12.44
C ASP A 127 -3.08 -0.97 -13.64
N ALA A 128 -3.71 -2.15 -13.61
CA ALA A 128 -3.71 -3.14 -14.67
C ALA A 128 -5.05 -3.87 -14.72
N SER A 129 -5.33 -4.51 -15.85
CA SER A 129 -6.48 -5.39 -16.00
C SER A 129 -6.38 -6.62 -15.09
N ASP A 130 -7.51 -7.19 -14.77
CA ASP A 130 -7.58 -8.37 -13.90
C ASP A 130 -6.87 -9.59 -14.53
N GLU A 131 -6.87 -9.68 -15.86
CA GLU A 131 -6.17 -10.72 -16.64
C GLU A 131 -4.66 -10.60 -16.46
N VAL A 132 -4.11 -9.40 -16.60
CA VAL A 132 -2.68 -9.14 -16.41
C VAL A 132 -2.25 -9.41 -14.97
N LEU A 133 -3.05 -8.97 -13.99
CA LEU A 133 -2.77 -9.23 -12.58
C LEU A 133 -2.75 -10.73 -12.24
N ARG A 134 -3.69 -11.53 -12.80
CA ARG A 134 -3.70 -12.99 -12.65
C ARG A 134 -2.51 -13.64 -13.33
N SER A 135 -2.13 -13.20 -14.53
CA SER A 135 -0.95 -13.67 -15.23
C SER A 135 0.33 -13.40 -14.43
N HIS A 136 0.49 -12.18 -13.89
CA HIS A 136 1.63 -11.85 -13.05
C HIS A 136 1.66 -12.68 -11.75
N LYS A 137 0.49 -12.91 -11.12
CA LYS A 137 0.41 -13.77 -9.93
C LYS A 137 0.80 -15.21 -10.23
N GLN A 138 0.39 -15.77 -11.38
CA GLN A 138 0.73 -17.13 -11.78
C GLN A 138 2.23 -17.31 -12.04
N ASN A 139 2.86 -16.30 -12.62
CA ASN A 139 4.29 -16.31 -12.95
C ASN A 139 5.19 -15.97 -11.74
N ASP A 140 4.64 -15.53 -10.61
CA ASP A 140 5.40 -15.22 -9.39
C ASP A 140 5.44 -16.42 -8.44
N SER A 141 6.48 -17.24 -8.57
CA SER A 141 6.73 -18.39 -7.68
C SER A 141 7.29 -18.01 -6.30
N THR A 142 7.62 -16.72 -6.08
CA THR A 142 8.34 -16.28 -4.86
C THR A 142 7.42 -16.02 -3.68
N ARG A 143 6.10 -15.90 -3.89
CA ARG A 143 5.12 -15.53 -2.86
C ARG A 143 3.85 -16.35 -2.94
N THR A 144 3.41 -16.88 -1.80
CA THR A 144 2.07 -17.45 -1.65
C THR A 144 1.08 -16.30 -1.40
N ARG A 145 0.12 -16.10 -2.35
CA ARG A 145 -0.87 -15.02 -2.27
C ARG A 145 -2.28 -15.58 -2.09
N ASN A 146 -2.53 -16.23 -0.96
CA ASN A 146 -3.83 -16.86 -0.67
C ASN A 146 -5.00 -15.87 -0.66
N PHE A 147 -4.73 -14.59 -0.39
CA PHE A 147 -5.73 -13.51 -0.35
C PHE A 147 -5.94 -12.82 -1.71
N PHE A 148 -5.26 -13.25 -2.78
CA PHE A 148 -5.24 -12.52 -4.06
C PHE A 148 -6.61 -12.40 -4.72
N GLU A 149 -7.36 -13.50 -4.84
CA GLU A 149 -8.67 -13.44 -5.52
C GLU A 149 -9.68 -12.61 -4.71
N HIS A 150 -9.68 -12.73 -3.38
CA HIS A 150 -10.50 -11.86 -2.54
C HIS A 150 -10.12 -10.38 -2.72
N HIS A 151 -8.80 -10.09 -2.73
CA HIS A 151 -8.31 -8.73 -2.96
C HIS A 151 -8.76 -8.20 -4.32
N LEU A 152 -8.60 -9.00 -5.39
CA LEU A 152 -8.97 -8.61 -6.74
C LEU A 152 -10.48 -8.37 -6.87
N GLN A 153 -11.29 -9.28 -6.35
CA GLN A 153 -12.74 -9.24 -6.50
C GLN A 153 -13.42 -8.20 -5.62
N TYR A 154 -12.99 -8.05 -4.36
CA TYR A 154 -13.71 -7.25 -3.37
C TYR A 154 -12.99 -5.97 -2.96
N MET A 155 -11.66 -6.00 -2.86
CA MET A 155 -10.88 -4.83 -2.44
C MET A 155 -10.53 -3.89 -3.59
N MET A 156 -10.20 -4.42 -4.78
CA MET A 156 -9.77 -3.57 -5.89
C MET A 156 -10.82 -2.58 -6.39
N PRO A 157 -12.12 -2.94 -6.52
CA PRO A 157 -13.14 -1.95 -6.86
C PRO A 157 -13.22 -0.80 -5.84
N LEU A 158 -13.15 -1.13 -4.54
CA LEU A 158 -13.12 -0.13 -3.46
C LEU A 158 -11.85 0.72 -3.54
N LYS A 159 -10.71 0.09 -3.81
CA LYS A 159 -9.41 0.75 -3.91
C LYS A 159 -9.35 1.73 -5.09
N ARG A 160 -9.78 1.32 -6.27
CA ARG A 160 -9.89 2.20 -7.43
C ARG A 160 -10.81 3.40 -7.14
N ALA A 161 -11.98 3.17 -6.53
CA ALA A 161 -12.90 4.24 -6.15
C ALA A 161 -12.31 5.19 -5.09
N TRP A 162 -11.48 4.67 -4.18
CA TRP A 162 -10.83 5.44 -3.12
C TRP A 162 -9.70 6.32 -3.62
N PHE A 163 -8.85 5.80 -4.51
CA PHE A 163 -7.61 6.47 -4.92
C PHE A 163 -7.76 7.31 -6.21
N ILE A 164 -8.40 6.81 -7.27
CA ILE A 164 -8.34 7.43 -8.61
C ILE A 164 -8.96 8.85 -8.65
N ARG A 165 -9.80 9.19 -7.68
CA ARG A 165 -10.46 10.50 -7.62
C ARG A 165 -9.72 11.56 -6.79
N ARG A 166 -8.60 11.18 -6.16
CA ARG A 166 -7.85 12.12 -5.31
C ARG A 166 -6.93 12.98 -6.17
N GLU A 167 -6.83 14.28 -5.86
CA GLU A 167 -6.00 15.24 -6.62
C GLU A 167 -4.50 14.94 -6.54
N ASN A 168 -4.05 14.29 -5.47
CA ASN A 168 -2.65 13.93 -5.28
C ASN A 168 -2.29 12.53 -5.82
N VAL A 169 -3.16 11.92 -6.64
CA VAL A 169 -2.95 10.60 -7.23
C VAL A 169 -2.76 10.71 -8.73
N ASP A 170 -1.63 10.22 -9.22
CA ASP A 170 -1.38 9.97 -10.62
C ASP A 170 -1.60 8.49 -10.92
N VAL A 171 -2.15 8.14 -12.08
CA VAL A 171 -2.43 6.76 -12.48
C VAL A 171 -1.50 6.36 -13.62
N LEU A 172 -0.83 5.22 -13.46
CA LEU A 172 -0.04 4.58 -14.52
C LEU A 172 -0.66 3.23 -14.89
N ARG A 173 -1.16 3.12 -16.12
CA ARG A 173 -1.56 1.84 -16.70
C ARG A 173 -0.33 1.04 -17.08
N VAL A 174 -0.28 -0.24 -16.65
CA VAL A 174 0.92 -1.08 -16.83
C VAL A 174 0.65 -2.36 -17.64
N ASP A 175 -0.53 -2.48 -18.25
CA ASP A 175 -0.95 -3.69 -18.98
C ASP A 175 0.07 -4.11 -20.05
N ASP A 176 0.58 -3.16 -20.83
CA ASP A 176 1.47 -3.39 -21.96
C ASP A 176 2.94 -3.08 -21.65
N LEU A 177 3.29 -2.88 -20.37
CA LEU A 177 4.63 -2.49 -19.96
C LEU A 177 5.40 -3.67 -19.39
N SER A 178 6.65 -3.81 -19.80
CA SER A 178 7.60 -4.69 -19.14
C SER A 178 7.95 -4.18 -17.73
N ALA A 179 8.48 -5.06 -16.90
CA ALA A 179 8.93 -4.71 -15.55
C ALA A 179 9.98 -3.57 -15.52
N GLU A 180 10.84 -3.52 -16.54
CA GLU A 180 11.85 -2.47 -16.70
C GLU A 180 11.22 -1.14 -17.08
N GLU A 181 10.28 -1.13 -18.02
CA GLU A 181 9.54 0.07 -18.42
C GLU A 181 8.71 0.65 -17.27
N VAL A 182 8.06 -0.21 -16.46
CA VAL A 182 7.38 0.25 -15.25
C VAL A 182 8.37 0.91 -14.29
N GLY A 183 9.52 0.29 -14.05
CA GLY A 183 10.58 0.85 -13.21
C GLY A 183 11.07 2.22 -13.70
N GLN A 184 11.30 2.34 -15.00
CA GLN A 184 11.72 3.59 -15.65
C GLN A 184 10.65 4.68 -15.49
N LYS A 185 9.38 4.39 -15.75
CA LYS A 185 8.28 5.35 -15.59
C LYS A 185 8.09 5.79 -14.13
N VAL A 186 8.23 4.88 -13.18
CA VAL A 186 8.18 5.21 -11.75
C VAL A 186 9.34 6.15 -11.40
N LYS A 187 10.55 5.90 -11.92
CA LYS A 187 11.70 6.79 -11.72
C LYS A 187 11.44 8.18 -12.30
N GLU A 188 10.99 8.26 -13.54
CA GLU A 188 10.66 9.54 -14.20
C GLU A 188 9.62 10.34 -13.38
N TRP A 189 8.59 9.67 -12.88
CA TRP A 189 7.60 10.27 -12.03
C TRP A 189 8.20 10.80 -10.71
N CYS A 190 9.05 10.03 -10.06
CA CYS A 190 9.75 10.50 -8.86
C CYS A 190 10.62 11.73 -9.16
N ASP A 191 11.31 11.76 -10.31
CA ASP A 191 12.18 12.87 -10.71
C ASP A 191 11.41 14.17 -10.96
N ILE A 192 10.12 14.10 -11.34
CA ILE A 192 9.24 15.28 -11.48
C ILE A 192 9.00 15.93 -10.11
N TYR A 193 8.69 15.14 -9.10
CA TYR A 193 8.22 15.65 -7.81
C TYR A 193 9.32 15.90 -6.78
N ARG A 194 10.52 15.31 -6.92
CA ARG A 194 11.62 15.50 -5.98
C ARG A 194 12.32 16.87 -6.09
N ARG A 195 11.96 17.71 -7.05
CA ARG A 195 12.57 19.02 -7.30
C ARG A 195 12.27 20.04 -6.23
#